data_028c746e9eaa1fbd97168b19284664c7
#
_entry.id   028c746e9eaa1fbd97168b19284664c7
#
_cell.length_a   1.000
_cell.length_b   1.000
_cell.length_c   1.000
_cell.angle_alpha   90.00
_cell.angle_beta   90.00
_cell.angle_gamma   90.00
#
_symmetry.space_group_name_H-M   'P 1'
#
loop_
_entity.id
_entity.type
_entity.pdbx_description
1 polymer ?
#
loop_
_entity_poly.entity_id
_entity_poly.type
_entity_poly.pdbx_seq_one_letter_code
_entity_poly.pdbx_strand_id
1 'polypeptide(L)' 'MRTKLIVGSLLALSALSASAALLDSVNIPKTPQQEAKIELGKMLWFDPRLSLSGKVSCNTCHDLSTNGADTKPLSIGYA' A
#
# COMPACT_ATOMS: atom_id res chain seq x y z
N MET A 1 -2.28 21.49 43.04
CA MET A 1 -1.88 20.13 42.71
C MET A 1 -2.78 19.48 41.67
N ARG A 2 -4.04 19.77 41.59
CA ARG A 2 -4.95 19.16 40.58
C ARG A 2 -4.75 19.69 39.15
N THR A 3 -4.22 20.88 38.96
CA THR A 3 -3.95 21.50 37.66
C THR A 3 -2.75 20.90 36.91
N LYS A 4 -1.78 20.28 37.60
CA LYS A 4 -0.58 19.72 36.97
C LYS A 4 -0.83 18.40 36.20
N LEU A 5 -1.84 17.61 36.59
CA LEU A 5 -2.21 16.34 35.96
C LEU A 5 -2.96 16.55 34.62
N ILE A 6 -3.71 17.64 34.48
CA ILE A 6 -4.48 17.96 33.25
C ILE A 6 -3.56 18.39 32.12
N VAL A 7 -2.48 19.11 32.40
CA VAL A 7 -1.50 19.57 31.40
C VAL A 7 -0.71 18.41 30.79
N GLY A 8 -0.38 17.39 31.56
CA GLY A 8 0.33 16.21 31.07
C GLY A 8 -0.49 15.36 30.08
N SER A 9 -1.80 15.23 30.30
CA SER A 9 -2.71 14.49 29.42
C SER A 9 -2.91 15.18 28.06
N LEU A 10 -2.95 16.51 28.02
CA LEU A 10 -3.08 17.29 26.78
C LEU A 10 -1.82 17.20 25.91
N LEU A 11 -0.62 17.16 26.50
CA LEU A 11 0.64 17.01 25.79
C LEU A 11 0.79 15.62 25.16
N ALA A 12 0.33 14.57 25.81
CA ALA A 12 0.36 13.20 25.28
C ALA A 12 -0.54 13.03 24.05
N LEU A 13 -1.73 13.64 24.02
CA LEU A 13 -2.65 13.62 22.89
C LEU A 13 -2.09 14.37 21.67
N SER A 14 -1.39 15.50 21.86
CA SER A 14 -0.79 16.24 20.75
C SER A 14 0.38 15.51 20.10
N ALA A 15 1.15 14.69 20.84
CA ALA A 15 2.23 13.88 20.30
C ALA A 15 1.72 12.75 19.37
N LEU A 16 0.57 12.13 19.68
CA LEU A 16 -0.05 11.11 18.83
C LEU A 16 -0.57 11.70 17.50
N SER A 17 -1.08 12.91 17.49
CA SER A 17 -1.53 13.59 16.28
C SER A 17 -0.39 13.97 15.34
N ALA A 18 0.79 14.30 15.85
CA ALA A 18 1.96 14.64 15.05
C ALA A 18 2.55 13.44 14.29
N SER A 19 2.42 12.21 14.80
CA SER A 19 2.95 11.00 14.16
C SER A 19 2.24 10.65 12.85
N ALA A 20 0.95 10.97 12.71
CA ALA A 20 0.17 10.69 11.50
C ALA A 20 0.55 11.62 10.32
N ALA A 21 1.17 12.77 10.57
CA ALA A 21 1.57 13.75 9.56
C ALA A 21 2.90 13.43 8.86
N LEU A 22 3.61 12.37 9.25
CA LEU A 22 4.92 12.00 8.69
C LEU A 22 4.84 11.20 7.38
N LEU A 23 3.64 10.77 6.97
CA LEU A 23 3.45 9.97 5.75
C LEU A 23 2.74 10.79 4.69
N ASP A 24 3.51 11.52 3.90
CA ASP A 24 3.00 12.21 2.72
C ASP A 24 2.88 11.26 1.54
N SER A 25 1.83 11.45 0.74
CA SER A 25 1.71 10.75 -0.54
C SER A 25 2.76 11.27 -1.52
N VAL A 26 3.47 10.35 -2.16
CA VAL A 26 4.45 10.69 -3.19
C VAL A 26 3.72 11.08 -4.46
N ASN A 27 3.82 12.35 -4.85
CA ASN A 27 3.27 12.85 -6.11
C ASN A 27 4.41 13.29 -7.02
N ILE A 28 4.83 12.40 -7.92
CA ILE A 28 5.88 12.66 -8.90
C ILE A 28 5.24 13.06 -10.22
N PRO A 29 5.56 14.23 -10.79
CA PRO A 29 5.11 14.60 -12.11
C PRO A 29 5.56 13.56 -13.15
N LYS A 30 4.67 13.19 -14.08
CA LYS A 30 4.91 12.13 -15.05
C LYS A 30 4.94 12.70 -16.46
N THR A 31 5.87 12.21 -17.28
CA THR A 31 5.84 12.42 -18.73
C THR A 31 4.80 11.50 -19.38
N PRO A 32 4.34 11.81 -20.63
CA PRO A 32 3.43 10.92 -21.36
C PRO A 32 3.96 9.49 -21.51
N GLN A 33 5.29 9.31 -21.68
CA GLN A 33 5.92 7.99 -21.76
C GLN A 33 5.85 7.24 -20.43
N GLN A 34 6.04 7.94 -19.33
CA GLN A 34 5.92 7.34 -18.00
C GLN A 34 4.47 6.94 -17.70
N GLU A 35 3.50 7.75 -18.09
CA GLU A 35 2.08 7.40 -17.95
C GLU A 35 1.72 6.16 -18.76
N ALA A 36 2.22 6.04 -19.99
CA ALA A 36 2.02 4.85 -20.81
C ALA A 36 2.62 3.58 -20.17
N LYS A 37 3.80 3.69 -19.56
CA LYS A 37 4.43 2.58 -18.81
C LYS A 37 3.61 2.18 -17.59
N ILE A 38 3.03 3.15 -16.88
CA ILE A 38 2.19 2.88 -15.72
C ILE A 38 0.92 2.14 -16.13
N GLU A 39 0.27 2.57 -17.21
CA GLU A 39 -0.91 1.87 -17.72
C GLU A 39 -0.58 0.44 -18.19
N LEU A 40 0.54 0.26 -18.88
CA LEU A 40 1.01 -1.08 -19.23
C LEU A 40 1.25 -1.93 -17.98
N GLY A 41 1.91 -1.39 -16.95
CA GLY A 41 2.15 -2.07 -15.69
C GLY A 41 0.87 -2.50 -14.99
N LYS A 42 -0.16 -1.67 -15.00
CA LYS A 42 -1.49 -2.01 -14.47
C LYS A 42 -2.10 -3.19 -15.23
N MET A 43 -2.07 -3.18 -16.55
CA MET A 43 -2.57 -4.31 -17.35
C MET A 43 -1.80 -5.60 -17.07
N LEU A 44 -0.49 -5.52 -16.97
CA LEU A 44 0.37 -6.68 -16.69
C LEU A 44 0.13 -7.26 -15.28
N TRP A 45 -0.20 -6.42 -14.32
CA TRP A 45 -0.50 -6.85 -12.95
C TRP A 45 -1.65 -7.87 -12.88
N PHE A 46 -2.65 -7.68 -13.71
CA PHE A 46 -3.85 -8.54 -13.78
C PHE A 46 -3.77 -9.61 -14.86
N ASP A 47 -2.68 -9.66 -15.64
CA ASP A 47 -2.58 -10.54 -16.81
C ASP A 47 -1.98 -11.90 -16.44
N PRO A 48 -2.78 -12.99 -16.47
CA PRO A 48 -2.28 -14.31 -16.15
C PRO A 48 -1.35 -14.91 -17.22
N ARG A 49 -1.28 -14.29 -18.41
CA ARG A 49 -0.41 -14.78 -19.51
C ARG A 49 1.07 -14.67 -19.19
N LEU A 50 1.47 -13.86 -18.18
CA LEU A 50 2.86 -13.77 -17.72
C LEU A 50 3.31 -14.99 -16.92
N SER A 51 2.38 -15.79 -16.40
CA SER A 51 2.70 -17.02 -15.70
C SER A 51 2.88 -18.19 -16.68
N LEU A 52 3.71 -19.15 -16.31
CA LEU A 52 3.94 -20.36 -17.12
C LEU A 52 2.64 -21.14 -17.36
N SER A 53 1.79 -21.22 -16.36
CA SER A 53 0.50 -21.92 -16.45
C SER A 53 -0.59 -21.12 -17.18
N GLY A 54 -0.43 -19.82 -17.32
CA GLY A 54 -1.48 -18.93 -17.83
C GLY A 54 -2.68 -18.75 -16.89
N LYS A 55 -2.55 -19.14 -15.61
CA LYS A 55 -3.67 -19.19 -14.66
C LYS A 55 -3.51 -18.27 -13.46
N VAL A 56 -2.33 -17.73 -13.21
CA VAL A 56 -2.06 -16.83 -12.10
C VAL A 56 -1.49 -15.50 -12.60
N SER A 57 -1.91 -14.41 -11.98
CA SER A 57 -1.37 -13.08 -12.18
C SER A 57 -0.69 -12.59 -10.90
N CYS A 58 -0.05 -11.42 -10.96
CA CYS A 58 0.46 -10.77 -9.74
C CYS A 58 -0.67 -10.57 -8.72
N ASN A 59 -1.85 -10.16 -9.18
CA ASN A 59 -3.02 -9.94 -8.34
C ASN A 59 -3.53 -11.21 -7.66
N THR A 60 -3.22 -12.39 -8.17
CA THR A 60 -3.64 -13.66 -7.57
C THR A 60 -3.14 -13.81 -6.13
N CYS A 61 -1.89 -13.41 -5.86
CA CYS A 61 -1.29 -13.43 -4.52
C CYS A 61 -1.25 -12.03 -3.87
N HIS A 62 -1.24 -10.98 -4.68
CA HIS A 62 -1.14 -9.60 -4.24
C HIS A 62 -2.40 -8.82 -4.61
N ASP A 63 -3.54 -9.28 -4.13
CA ASP A 63 -4.84 -8.70 -4.45
C ASP A 63 -4.95 -7.27 -3.92
N LEU A 64 -5.25 -6.34 -4.81
CA LEU A 64 -5.40 -4.92 -4.46
C LEU A 64 -6.57 -4.67 -3.52
N SER A 65 -7.59 -5.54 -3.50
CA SER A 65 -8.69 -5.44 -2.54
C SER A 65 -8.26 -5.72 -1.10
N THR A 66 -7.12 -6.38 -0.91
CA THR A 66 -6.48 -6.61 0.39
C THR A 66 -5.18 -5.83 0.54
N ASN A 67 -5.10 -4.64 -0.05
CA ASN A 67 -3.92 -3.77 -0.05
C ASN A 67 -2.65 -4.45 -0.62
N GLY A 68 -2.80 -5.40 -1.55
CA GLY A 68 -1.70 -6.14 -2.14
C GLY A 68 -1.10 -7.21 -1.25
N ALA A 69 -1.68 -7.48 -0.09
CA ALA A 69 -1.23 -8.52 0.82
C ALA A 69 -1.87 -9.86 0.49
N ASP A 70 -1.08 -10.94 0.55
CA ASP A 70 -1.62 -12.29 0.51
C ASP A 70 -2.40 -12.57 1.79
N THR A 71 -3.54 -13.27 1.67
CA THR A 71 -4.35 -13.68 2.82
C THR A 71 -3.79 -14.92 3.52
N LYS A 72 -2.74 -15.53 2.97
CA LYS A 72 -2.06 -16.72 3.50
C LYS A 72 -0.68 -16.34 4.02
N PRO A 73 -0.14 -17.08 5.03
CA PRO A 73 1.20 -16.82 5.58
C PRO A 73 2.30 -16.90 4.51
N LEU A 74 2.14 -17.77 3.53
CA LEU A 74 3.04 -17.92 2.38
C LEU A 74 2.23 -17.98 1.10
N SER A 75 2.73 -17.33 0.05
CA SER A 75 2.11 -17.40 -1.28
C SER A 75 2.27 -18.80 -1.86
N ILE A 76 1.17 -19.37 -2.33
CA ILE A 76 1.15 -20.74 -2.86
C ILE A 76 1.56 -20.75 -4.35
N GLY A 77 1.22 -19.71 -5.10
CA GLY A 77 1.41 -19.67 -6.54
C GLY A 77 0.48 -20.67 -7.24
N TYR A 78 0.96 -21.22 -8.33
CA TYR A 78 0.26 -22.27 -9.07
C TYR A 78 1.09 -23.57 -9.03
N ALA A 79 0.49 -24.58 -8.45
CA ALA A 79 1.06 -25.94 -8.42
C ALA A 79 0.38 -26.84 -9.44
#